data_48713a0d86d39fca3cb5434e17b6f099
#
_entry.id   48713a0d86d39fca3cb5434e17b6f099
#
_cell.length_a   1.000
_cell.length_b   1.000
_cell.length_c   1.000
_cell.angle_alpha   90.00
_cell.angle_beta   90.00
_cell.angle_gamma   90.00
#
_symmetry.space_group_name_H-M   'P 1'
#
loop_
_entity.id
_entity.type
_entity.pdbx_description
1 polymer ?
#
loop_
_entity_poly.entity_id
_entity_poly.type
_entity_poly.pdbx_seq_one_letter_code
_entity_poly.pdbx_strand_id
1 'polypeptide(L)'
;VGTKLKIAFLTDKHDTVGIDCVAMCVNDIVCSGARPLFFLDYLAVGKNVPSRIEAIVSGVVEGCRQAGCALVGGETAEMPGFYPEDEYDLAGFSVGLADQEHMLDGSSMAEGDILIGLASSGVHSNGFSLVRKVLNVTRERLAQPVAELGCTLGEELLKPTRIYVKAVQCLLTHGVHIRAISHITGGGLYENVPRMMKEGLTARIE
;
A
#
# COMPACT_ATOMS: atom_id res chain seq x y z
N VAL A 1 4.13 4.84 5.44
CA VAL A 1 2.88 4.13 5.79
C VAL A 1 1.82 5.08 6.35
N GLY A 2 2.23 6.20 6.90
CA GLY A 2 1.33 7.23 7.39
C GLY A 2 0.61 6.86 8.69
N THR A 3 -0.58 7.45 8.87
CA THR A 3 -1.27 7.42 10.17
C THR A 3 -1.91 6.07 10.53
N LYS A 4 -1.83 5.05 9.67
CA LYS A 4 -2.13 3.65 10.00
C LYS A 4 -1.21 3.12 11.10
N LEU A 5 0.04 3.61 11.17
CA LEU A 5 1.00 3.23 12.21
C LEU A 5 0.47 3.42 13.63
N LYS A 6 -0.41 4.40 13.86
CA LYS A 6 -1.06 4.59 15.16
C LYS A 6 -1.91 3.39 15.60
N ILE A 7 -2.45 2.61 14.66
CA ILE A 7 -3.14 1.36 15.00
C ILE A 7 -2.12 0.32 15.47
N ALA A 8 -0.99 0.18 14.76
CA ALA A 8 0.09 -0.72 15.15
C ALA A 8 0.64 -0.41 16.55
N PHE A 9 0.83 0.89 16.86
CA PHE A 9 1.29 1.32 18.19
C PHE A 9 0.28 0.97 19.30
N LEU A 10 -1.01 1.19 19.06
CA LEU A 10 -2.06 0.90 20.03
C LEU A 10 -2.27 -0.59 20.27
N THR A 11 -2.05 -1.43 19.27
CA THR A 11 -2.24 -2.89 19.32
C THR A 11 -0.97 -3.65 19.63
N ASP A 12 0.19 -2.97 19.59
CA ASP A 12 1.54 -3.58 19.66
C ASP A 12 1.74 -4.70 18.62
N LYS A 13 1.19 -4.47 17.40
CA LYS A 13 1.29 -5.41 16.28
C LYS A 13 1.95 -4.71 15.07
N HIS A 14 3.14 -5.17 14.70
CA HIS A 14 4.05 -4.48 13.79
C HIS A 14 4.39 -5.27 12.51
N ASP A 15 3.99 -6.53 12.42
CA ASP A 15 4.36 -7.47 11.34
C ASP A 15 3.62 -7.22 10.00
N THR A 16 2.56 -6.42 10.00
CA THR A 16 1.75 -6.15 8.79
C THR A 16 2.11 -4.84 8.09
N VAL A 17 2.59 -3.84 8.84
CA VAL A 17 2.84 -2.50 8.29
C VAL A 17 3.99 -2.45 7.29
N GLY A 18 4.93 -3.41 7.37
CA GLY A 18 5.97 -3.59 6.37
C GLY A 18 5.40 -3.98 4.99
N ILE A 19 4.36 -4.83 4.97
CA ILE A 19 3.63 -5.18 3.75
C ILE A 19 2.96 -3.94 3.16
N ASP A 20 2.32 -3.11 4.00
CA ASP A 20 1.72 -1.85 3.57
C ASP A 20 2.75 -0.92 2.91
N CYS A 21 3.93 -0.80 3.50
CA CYS A 21 5.02 0.03 2.99
C CYS A 21 5.42 -0.40 1.56
N VAL A 22 5.64 -1.70 1.36
CA VAL A 22 5.98 -2.24 0.05
C VAL A 22 4.82 -2.06 -0.92
N ALA A 23 3.60 -2.41 -0.52
CA ALA A 23 2.43 -2.35 -1.37
C ALA A 23 2.18 -0.96 -1.94
N MET A 24 2.31 0.08 -1.13
CA MET A 24 2.11 1.46 -1.56
C MET A 24 3.09 1.87 -2.67
N CYS A 25 4.33 1.41 -2.61
CA CYS A 25 5.35 1.71 -3.62
C CYS A 25 5.17 0.88 -4.89
N VAL A 26 5.04 -0.44 -4.75
CA VAL A 26 5.02 -1.35 -5.91
C VAL A 26 3.71 -1.30 -6.70
N ASN A 27 2.60 -0.95 -6.04
CA ASN A 27 1.33 -0.74 -6.74
C ASN A 27 1.36 0.53 -7.60
N ASP A 28 2.09 1.58 -7.20
CA ASP A 28 2.33 2.74 -8.06
C ASP A 28 3.18 2.38 -9.28
N ILE A 29 4.25 1.60 -9.09
CA ILE A 29 5.10 1.15 -10.19
C ILE A 29 4.30 0.37 -11.23
N VAL A 30 3.47 -0.57 -10.79
CA VAL A 30 2.73 -1.43 -11.73
C VAL A 30 1.66 -0.66 -12.52
N CYS A 31 1.23 0.51 -12.07
CA CYS A 31 0.30 1.36 -12.81
C CYS A 31 0.84 1.83 -14.15
N SER A 32 2.16 1.98 -14.29
CA SER A 32 2.82 2.27 -15.57
C SER A 32 3.09 1.04 -16.43
N GLY A 33 2.69 -0.16 -16.00
CA GLY A 33 3.04 -1.43 -16.63
C GLY A 33 4.41 -1.97 -16.21
N ALA A 34 5.17 -1.21 -15.43
CA ALA A 34 6.51 -1.59 -14.98
C ALA A 34 6.49 -2.79 -14.04
N ARG A 35 7.56 -3.59 -14.10
CA ARG A 35 7.82 -4.67 -13.16
C ARG A 35 8.73 -4.15 -12.05
N PRO A 36 8.33 -4.20 -10.77
CA PRO A 36 9.22 -3.89 -9.66
C PRO A 36 10.45 -4.79 -9.67
N LEU A 37 11.64 -4.21 -9.49
CA LEU A 37 12.90 -4.93 -9.45
C LEU A 37 13.43 -5.08 -8.04
N PHE A 38 13.51 -3.96 -7.31
CA PHE A 38 14.03 -3.95 -5.95
C PHE A 38 13.34 -2.88 -5.10
N PHE A 39 13.50 -3.06 -3.81
CA PHE A 39 12.94 -2.24 -2.75
C PHE A 39 14.02 -1.89 -1.72
N LEU A 40 13.91 -0.70 -1.16
CA LEU A 40 14.70 -0.19 -0.04
C LEU A 40 13.75 0.40 0.99
N ASP A 41 13.99 0.17 2.26
CA ASP A 41 13.22 0.78 3.35
C ASP A 41 14.01 1.81 4.13
N TYR A 42 13.30 2.73 4.74
CA TYR A 42 13.81 3.64 5.77
C TYR A 42 12.93 3.52 7.01
N LEU A 43 13.52 3.05 8.09
CA LEU A 43 12.86 2.86 9.38
C LEU A 43 13.48 3.82 10.41
N ALA A 44 12.75 4.88 10.77
CA ALA A 44 13.16 5.83 11.81
C ALA A 44 12.43 5.50 13.12
N VAL A 45 13.14 5.20 14.18
CA VAL A 45 12.58 4.76 15.47
C VAL A 45 12.98 5.68 16.62
N GLY A 46 12.09 5.86 17.59
CA GLY A 46 12.44 6.55 18.83
C GLY A 46 13.43 5.77 19.67
N LYS A 47 13.26 4.43 19.69
CA LYS A 47 14.14 3.50 20.37
C LYS A 47 14.28 2.21 19.57
N ASN A 48 15.52 1.75 19.42
CA ASN A 48 15.81 0.50 18.75
C ASN A 48 15.45 -0.68 19.66
N VAL A 49 14.30 -1.30 19.40
CA VAL A 49 13.85 -2.54 20.05
C VAL A 49 13.95 -3.67 19.03
N PRO A 50 14.94 -4.58 19.13
CA PRO A 50 15.24 -5.57 18.09
C PRO A 50 14.03 -6.41 17.65
N SER A 51 13.21 -6.87 18.57
CA SER A 51 12.01 -7.67 18.24
C SER A 51 10.96 -6.89 17.44
N ARG A 52 10.82 -5.60 17.70
CA ARG A 52 9.92 -4.72 16.93
C ARG A 52 10.47 -4.47 15.52
N ILE A 53 11.77 -4.19 15.41
CA ILE A 53 12.45 -4.04 14.12
C ILE A 53 12.30 -5.31 13.29
N GLU A 54 12.57 -6.48 13.88
CA GLU A 54 12.41 -7.78 13.21
C GLU A 54 10.97 -7.97 12.68
N ALA A 55 9.96 -7.66 13.48
CA ALA A 55 8.56 -7.76 13.06
C ALA A 55 8.26 -6.84 11.87
N ILE A 56 8.70 -5.58 11.90
CA ILE A 56 8.51 -4.62 10.81
C ILE A 56 9.20 -5.09 9.53
N VAL A 57 10.48 -5.46 9.64
CA VAL A 57 11.30 -5.89 8.50
C VAL A 57 10.78 -7.21 7.92
N SER A 58 10.30 -8.14 8.75
CA SER A 58 9.66 -9.37 8.25
C SER A 58 8.43 -9.07 7.38
N GLY A 59 7.65 -8.05 7.75
CA GLY A 59 6.56 -7.55 6.92
C GLY A 59 7.06 -6.96 5.57
N VAL A 60 8.17 -6.22 5.58
CA VAL A 60 8.80 -5.71 4.34
C VAL A 60 9.24 -6.87 3.45
N VAL A 61 9.91 -7.86 4.01
CA VAL A 61 10.34 -9.07 3.27
C VAL A 61 9.15 -9.80 2.65
N GLU A 62 8.08 -9.99 3.42
CA GLU A 62 6.86 -10.63 2.91
C GLU A 62 6.21 -9.81 1.78
N GLY A 63 6.14 -8.48 1.92
CA GLY A 63 5.65 -7.60 0.86
C GLY A 63 6.49 -7.72 -0.42
N CYS A 64 7.83 -7.72 -0.32
CA CYS A 64 8.73 -7.92 -1.45
C CYS A 64 8.54 -9.30 -2.11
N ARG A 65 8.36 -10.36 -1.30
CA ARG A 65 8.05 -11.71 -1.80
C ARG A 65 6.73 -11.76 -2.58
N GLN A 66 5.70 -11.08 -2.09
CA GLN A 66 4.41 -10.97 -2.78
C GLN A 66 4.54 -10.19 -4.09
N ALA A 67 5.30 -9.10 -4.08
CA ALA A 67 5.54 -8.28 -5.27
C ALA A 67 6.47 -8.96 -6.29
N GLY A 68 7.30 -9.91 -5.86
CA GLY A 68 8.32 -10.54 -6.70
C GLY A 68 9.51 -9.63 -6.98
N CYS A 69 9.84 -8.72 -6.04
CA CYS A 69 11.01 -7.85 -6.09
C CYS A 69 12.00 -8.18 -4.97
N ALA A 70 13.25 -7.74 -5.12
CA ALA A 70 14.30 -7.97 -4.14
C ALA A 70 14.34 -6.87 -3.08
N LEU A 71 14.39 -7.22 -1.80
CA LEU A 71 14.83 -6.29 -0.76
C LEU A 71 16.36 -6.25 -0.80
N VAL A 72 16.93 -5.13 -1.26
CA VAL A 72 18.38 -5.02 -1.50
C VAL A 72 19.12 -4.23 -0.43
N GLY A 73 18.40 -3.61 0.49
CA GLY A 73 18.96 -2.83 1.59
C GLY A 73 17.93 -1.91 2.21
N GLY A 74 18.40 -1.02 3.03
CA GLY A 74 17.60 -0.02 3.73
C GLY A 74 18.43 0.67 4.80
N GLU A 75 17.78 1.47 5.64
CA GLU A 75 18.39 2.16 6.77
C GLU A 75 17.47 2.06 7.98
N THR A 76 18.04 1.74 9.13
CA THR A 76 17.36 1.82 10.44
C THR A 76 18.05 2.89 11.27
N ALA A 77 17.35 3.98 11.55
CA ALA A 77 17.89 5.10 12.32
C ALA A 77 17.20 5.21 13.69
N GLU A 78 17.96 5.11 14.78
CA GLU A 78 17.48 5.47 16.09
C GLU A 78 17.58 6.99 16.27
N MET A 79 16.45 7.61 16.60
CA MET A 79 16.32 9.08 16.67
C MET A 79 15.73 9.49 18.04
N PRO A 80 16.49 9.36 19.13
CA PRO A 80 16.04 9.67 20.48
C PRO A 80 15.68 11.16 20.60
N GLY A 81 14.51 11.43 21.20
CA GLY A 81 14.00 12.78 21.37
C GLY A 81 13.32 13.37 20.12
N PHE A 82 13.41 12.73 18.96
CA PHE A 82 12.67 13.11 17.75
C PHE A 82 11.35 12.34 17.66
N TYR A 83 11.39 11.02 17.85
CA TYR A 83 10.21 10.18 18.01
C TYR A 83 10.06 9.74 19.47
N PRO A 84 8.82 9.55 19.97
CA PRO A 84 8.58 8.81 21.21
C PRO A 84 9.22 7.41 21.15
N GLU A 85 9.64 6.86 22.30
CA GLU A 85 10.35 5.57 22.35
C GLU A 85 9.56 4.38 21.76
N ASP A 86 8.24 4.45 21.80
CA ASP A 86 7.32 3.43 21.30
C ASP A 86 6.80 3.70 19.87
N GLU A 87 7.22 4.81 19.26
CA GLU A 87 6.80 5.21 17.92
C GLU A 87 7.95 5.11 16.91
N TYR A 88 7.56 5.01 15.64
CA TYR A 88 8.46 4.99 14.49
C TYR A 88 7.77 5.53 13.24
N ASP A 89 8.56 5.83 12.22
CA ASP A 89 8.07 6.04 10.86
C ASP A 89 8.72 5.02 9.92
N LEU A 90 7.98 4.61 8.90
CA LEU A 90 8.39 3.63 7.92
C LEU A 90 8.07 4.15 6.52
N ALA A 91 9.10 4.34 5.72
CA ALA A 91 9.02 4.74 4.33
C ALA A 91 9.69 3.69 3.44
N GLY A 92 9.33 3.70 2.15
CA GLY A 92 9.90 2.80 1.17
C GLY A 92 10.25 3.52 -0.12
N PHE A 93 11.18 2.92 -0.85
CA PHE A 93 11.57 3.31 -2.19
C PHE A 93 11.69 2.07 -3.05
N SER A 94 11.06 2.09 -4.21
CA SER A 94 11.10 0.97 -5.16
C SER A 94 11.45 1.45 -6.55
N VAL A 95 12.17 0.61 -7.29
CA VAL A 95 12.50 0.83 -8.70
C VAL A 95 11.89 -0.28 -9.53
N GLY A 96 11.25 0.10 -10.62
CA GLY A 96 10.72 -0.82 -11.61
C GLY A 96 11.29 -0.55 -12.99
N LEU A 97 11.11 -1.51 -13.88
CA LEU A 97 11.49 -1.42 -15.29
C LEU A 97 10.28 -1.66 -16.17
N ALA A 98 10.04 -0.76 -17.10
CA ALA A 98 9.06 -0.89 -18.17
C ALA A 98 9.76 -0.81 -19.52
N ASP A 99 9.23 -1.54 -20.50
CA ASP A 99 9.57 -1.31 -21.90
C ASP A 99 8.83 -0.05 -22.37
N GLN A 100 9.54 0.87 -22.98
CA GLN A 100 9.00 2.15 -23.43
C GLN A 100 7.82 1.97 -24.38
N GLU A 101 7.86 0.94 -25.24
CA GLU A 101 6.79 0.67 -26.22
C GLU A 101 5.52 0.07 -25.56
N HIS A 102 5.65 -0.45 -24.33
CA HIS A 102 4.57 -1.12 -23.60
C HIS A 102 4.13 -0.38 -22.33
N MET A 103 4.54 0.89 -22.16
CA MET A 103 4.12 1.69 -21.03
C MET A 103 2.61 1.96 -21.06
N LEU A 104 1.99 1.85 -19.89
CA LEU A 104 0.57 2.15 -19.71
C LEU A 104 0.42 3.65 -19.39
N ASP A 105 0.31 4.48 -20.40
CA ASP A 105 0.23 5.94 -20.28
C ASP A 105 -1.17 6.51 -20.58
N GLY A 106 -2.14 5.63 -20.88
CA GLY A 106 -3.51 6.03 -21.23
C GLY A 106 -3.68 6.61 -22.63
N SER A 107 -2.63 6.76 -23.42
CA SER A 107 -2.68 7.39 -24.75
C SER A 107 -3.62 6.66 -25.73
N SER A 108 -3.72 5.34 -25.58
CA SER A 108 -4.59 4.47 -26.40
C SER A 108 -6.05 4.39 -25.93
N MET A 109 -6.39 5.09 -24.82
CA MET A 109 -7.74 5.07 -24.25
C MET A 109 -8.78 5.67 -25.21
N ALA A 110 -9.96 5.07 -25.27
CA ALA A 110 -11.03 5.46 -26.17
C ALA A 110 -12.40 5.40 -25.48
N GLU A 111 -13.37 6.11 -26.06
CA GLU A 111 -14.77 5.99 -25.65
C GLU A 111 -15.26 4.54 -25.82
N GLY A 112 -15.97 4.04 -24.83
CA GLY A 112 -16.45 2.65 -24.80
C GLY A 112 -15.50 1.67 -24.09
N ASP A 113 -14.31 2.10 -23.65
CA ASP A 113 -13.45 1.28 -22.81
C ASP A 113 -14.12 0.97 -21.46
N ILE A 114 -13.87 -0.22 -20.94
CA ILE A 114 -14.50 -0.71 -19.70
C ILE A 114 -13.55 -0.52 -18.51
N LEU A 115 -14.08 0.06 -17.43
CA LEU A 115 -13.40 0.13 -16.14
C LEU A 115 -13.63 -1.15 -15.35
N ILE A 116 -12.54 -1.76 -14.88
CA ILE A 116 -12.57 -2.93 -14.00
C ILE A 116 -11.94 -2.57 -12.66
N GLY A 117 -12.72 -2.71 -11.58
CA GLY A 117 -12.22 -2.53 -10.22
C GLY A 117 -11.61 -3.81 -9.67
N LEU A 118 -10.39 -3.75 -9.16
CA LEU A 118 -9.79 -4.81 -8.37
C LEU A 118 -10.10 -4.55 -6.89
N ALA A 119 -10.75 -5.53 -6.24
CA ALA A 119 -11.17 -5.40 -4.85
C ALA A 119 -9.99 -5.20 -3.89
N SER A 120 -10.19 -4.34 -2.88
CA SER A 120 -9.25 -4.16 -1.77
C SER A 120 -9.29 -5.33 -0.79
N SER A 121 -8.32 -5.39 0.12
CA SER A 121 -8.31 -6.31 1.28
C SER A 121 -8.99 -5.73 2.52
N GLY A 122 -9.32 -4.45 2.50
CA GLY A 122 -9.85 -3.66 3.60
C GLY A 122 -9.60 -2.17 3.35
N VAL A 123 -9.38 -1.40 4.39
CA VAL A 123 -9.14 0.06 4.30
C VAL A 123 -7.79 0.38 3.63
N HIS A 124 -6.89 -0.60 3.51
CA HIS A 124 -5.50 -0.44 3.08
C HIS A 124 -4.69 0.49 4.01
N SER A 125 -4.05 1.55 3.47
CA SER A 125 -3.18 2.44 4.26
C SER A 125 -3.53 3.91 4.13
N ASN A 126 -4.61 4.25 3.42
CA ASN A 126 -5.03 5.63 3.19
C ASN A 126 -6.24 6.00 4.07
N GLY A 127 -6.38 7.29 4.39
CA GLY A 127 -7.54 7.83 5.10
C GLY A 127 -7.59 7.50 6.60
N PHE A 128 -6.53 6.98 7.21
CA PHE A 128 -6.55 6.54 8.61
C PHE A 128 -6.75 7.67 9.64
N SER A 129 -6.45 8.91 9.30
CA SER A 129 -6.81 10.06 10.14
C SER A 129 -8.33 10.16 10.33
N LEU A 130 -9.09 9.98 9.24
CA LEU A 130 -10.56 9.97 9.27
C LEU A 130 -11.08 8.70 9.92
N VAL A 131 -10.57 7.53 9.57
CA VAL A 131 -10.93 6.23 10.16
C VAL A 131 -10.81 6.28 11.67
N ARG A 132 -9.68 6.74 12.21
CA ARG A 132 -9.46 6.87 13.64
C ARG A 132 -10.44 7.81 14.31
N LYS A 133 -10.79 8.91 13.65
CA LYS A 133 -11.74 9.88 14.17
C LYS A 133 -13.18 9.32 14.17
N VAL A 134 -13.61 8.75 13.05
CA VAL A 134 -15.00 8.24 12.90
C VAL A 134 -15.27 7.05 13.82
N LEU A 135 -14.30 6.13 13.91
CA LEU A 135 -14.42 4.94 14.75
C LEU A 135 -14.06 5.20 16.22
N ASN A 136 -13.64 6.41 16.56
CA ASN A 136 -13.26 6.78 17.93
C ASN A 136 -12.22 5.80 18.52
N VAL A 137 -11.12 5.58 17.78
CA VAL A 137 -10.15 4.50 18.02
C VAL A 137 -9.43 4.71 19.35
N THR A 138 -9.56 3.72 20.24
CA THR A 138 -8.79 3.52 21.46
C THR A 138 -8.26 2.09 21.52
N ARG A 139 -7.33 1.79 22.44
CA ARG A 139 -6.81 0.43 22.64
C ARG A 139 -7.92 -0.56 22.95
N GLU A 140 -8.86 -0.18 23.83
CA GLU A 140 -9.98 -1.01 24.24
C GLU A 140 -10.93 -1.29 23.06
N ARG A 141 -11.18 -0.27 22.24
CA ARG A 141 -12.07 -0.41 21.08
C ARG A 141 -11.43 -1.28 20.00
N LEU A 142 -10.11 -1.19 19.80
CA LEU A 142 -9.39 -2.05 18.85
C LEU A 142 -9.42 -3.52 19.26
N ALA A 143 -9.48 -3.81 20.56
CA ALA A 143 -9.57 -5.18 21.07
C ALA A 143 -10.99 -5.78 21.00
N GLN A 144 -12.02 -4.99 20.68
CA GLN A 144 -13.40 -5.47 20.61
C GLN A 144 -13.62 -6.31 19.35
N PRO A 145 -14.23 -7.49 19.48
CA PRO A 145 -14.66 -8.28 18.33
C PRO A 145 -15.82 -7.59 17.62
N VAL A 146 -15.80 -7.63 16.30
CA VAL A 146 -16.88 -7.14 15.43
C VAL A 146 -17.49 -8.34 14.73
N ALA A 147 -18.72 -8.68 15.08
CA ALA A 147 -19.37 -9.92 14.64
C ALA A 147 -19.48 -10.00 13.11
N GLU A 148 -19.78 -8.90 12.45
CA GLU A 148 -19.91 -8.79 11.00
C GLU A 148 -18.58 -9.02 10.25
N LEU A 149 -17.44 -8.77 10.93
CA LEU A 149 -16.11 -8.94 10.35
C LEU A 149 -15.46 -10.27 10.75
N GLY A 150 -15.97 -10.94 11.79
CA GLY A 150 -15.42 -12.17 12.33
C GLY A 150 -14.05 -12.04 12.99
N CYS A 151 -13.62 -10.81 13.29
CA CYS A 151 -12.34 -10.50 13.91
C CYS A 151 -12.46 -9.24 14.76
N THR A 152 -11.38 -8.86 15.46
CA THR A 152 -11.36 -7.59 16.20
C THR A 152 -11.24 -6.40 15.25
N LEU A 153 -11.66 -5.22 15.72
CA LEU A 153 -11.50 -3.99 14.95
C LEU A 153 -10.02 -3.71 14.63
N GLY A 154 -9.11 -4.01 15.56
CA GLY A 154 -7.67 -3.84 15.36
C GLY A 154 -7.12 -4.75 14.25
N GLU A 155 -7.53 -6.01 14.23
CA GLU A 155 -7.15 -6.96 13.18
C GLU A 155 -7.67 -6.52 11.81
N GLU A 156 -8.91 -6.05 11.71
CA GLU A 156 -9.47 -5.51 10.48
C GLU A 156 -8.68 -4.31 9.97
N LEU A 157 -8.42 -3.34 10.84
CA LEU A 157 -7.70 -2.13 10.47
C LEU A 157 -6.22 -2.34 10.16
N LEU A 158 -5.63 -3.44 10.64
CA LEU A 158 -4.25 -3.85 10.34
C LEU A 158 -4.15 -4.81 9.15
N LYS A 159 -5.25 -5.20 8.51
CA LYS A 159 -5.15 -5.96 7.26
C LYS A 159 -4.24 -5.21 6.29
N PRO A 160 -3.18 -5.88 5.78
CA PRO A 160 -2.24 -5.21 4.90
C PRO A 160 -2.87 -4.85 3.56
N THR A 161 -2.36 -3.80 2.98
CA THR A 161 -2.66 -3.37 1.61
C THR A 161 -2.38 -4.51 0.64
N ARG A 162 -3.33 -4.83 -0.22
CA ARG A 162 -3.16 -5.85 -1.24
C ARG A 162 -2.12 -5.42 -2.27
N ILE A 163 -1.22 -6.33 -2.62
CA ILE A 163 -0.23 -6.16 -3.67
C ILE A 163 -0.79 -6.75 -4.97
N TYR A 164 -0.97 -5.90 -5.98
CA TYR A 164 -1.61 -6.28 -7.25
C TYR A 164 -0.60 -6.64 -8.35
N VAL A 165 0.69 -6.50 -8.08
CA VAL A 165 1.77 -6.67 -9.07
C VAL A 165 1.66 -7.95 -9.87
N LYS A 166 1.55 -9.11 -9.18
CA LYS A 166 1.46 -10.41 -9.87
C LYS A 166 0.20 -10.54 -10.73
N ALA A 167 -0.93 -10.00 -10.27
CA ALA A 167 -2.18 -10.05 -11.02
C ALA A 167 -2.07 -9.23 -12.31
N VAL A 168 -1.58 -7.99 -12.21
CA VAL A 168 -1.40 -7.11 -13.38
C VAL A 168 -0.36 -7.67 -14.34
N GLN A 169 0.80 -8.11 -13.83
CA GLN A 169 1.84 -8.72 -14.68
C GLN A 169 1.34 -10.00 -15.38
N CYS A 170 0.50 -10.78 -14.71
CA CYS A 170 -0.14 -11.96 -15.32
C CYS A 170 -1.05 -11.54 -16.49
N LEU A 171 -1.88 -10.53 -16.32
CA LEU A 171 -2.74 -10.02 -17.40
C LEU A 171 -1.92 -9.53 -18.59
N LEU A 172 -0.88 -8.74 -18.36
CA LEU A 172 0.01 -8.22 -19.40
C LEU A 172 0.73 -9.35 -20.14
N THR A 173 1.25 -10.34 -19.42
CA THR A 173 1.96 -11.50 -20.01
C THR A 173 1.04 -12.38 -20.88
N HIS A 174 -0.25 -12.44 -20.55
CA HIS A 174 -1.25 -13.16 -21.34
C HIS A 174 -1.87 -12.32 -22.46
N GLY A 175 -1.29 -11.18 -22.76
CA GLY A 175 -1.73 -10.32 -23.86
C GLY A 175 -3.04 -9.59 -23.63
N VAL A 176 -3.49 -9.45 -22.38
CA VAL A 176 -4.64 -8.61 -22.08
C VAL A 176 -4.28 -7.16 -22.34
N HIS A 177 -5.04 -6.52 -23.22
CA HIS A 177 -4.78 -5.14 -23.60
C HIS A 177 -5.31 -4.17 -22.52
N ILE A 178 -4.44 -3.79 -21.60
CA ILE A 178 -4.70 -2.77 -20.59
C ILE A 178 -4.26 -1.42 -21.15
N ARG A 179 -5.13 -0.41 -21.07
CA ARG A 179 -4.82 0.93 -21.59
C ARG A 179 -4.23 1.85 -20.54
N ALA A 180 -4.73 1.73 -19.30
CA ALA A 180 -4.26 2.49 -18.15
C ALA A 180 -4.65 1.80 -16.85
N ILE A 181 -4.00 2.16 -15.77
CA ILE A 181 -4.29 1.68 -14.42
C ILE A 181 -4.28 2.88 -13.47
N SER A 182 -5.26 2.95 -12.57
CA SER A 182 -5.29 3.93 -11.48
C SER A 182 -5.13 3.24 -10.14
N HIS A 183 -4.13 3.65 -9.37
CA HIS A 183 -3.96 3.27 -7.98
C HIS A 183 -4.84 4.18 -7.10
N ILE A 184 -5.88 3.62 -6.51
CA ILE A 184 -6.80 4.38 -5.67
C ILE A 184 -6.20 4.54 -4.27
N THR A 185 -5.71 5.73 -3.98
CA THR A 185 -5.07 6.14 -2.73
C THR A 185 -5.83 7.30 -2.07
N GLY A 186 -5.15 8.18 -1.36
CA GLY A 186 -5.75 9.41 -0.80
C GLY A 186 -6.45 10.23 -1.88
N GLY A 187 -7.62 10.79 -1.57
CA GLY A 187 -8.47 11.47 -2.53
C GLY A 187 -9.49 10.58 -3.24
N GLY A 188 -9.38 9.24 -3.10
CA GLY A 188 -10.34 8.26 -3.61
C GLY A 188 -10.45 8.27 -5.14
N LEU A 189 -11.62 7.87 -5.64
CA LEU A 189 -11.87 7.76 -7.08
C LEU A 189 -11.79 9.12 -7.79
N TYR A 190 -12.29 10.19 -7.16
CA TYR A 190 -12.35 11.52 -7.76
C TYR A 190 -10.98 12.13 -8.07
N GLU A 191 -9.96 11.86 -7.25
CA GLU A 191 -8.63 12.42 -7.47
C GLU A 191 -7.69 11.46 -8.22
N ASN A 192 -7.88 10.14 -8.09
CA ASN A 192 -6.94 9.19 -8.67
C ASN A 192 -7.34 8.74 -10.09
N VAL A 193 -8.63 8.49 -10.35
CA VAL A 193 -9.07 8.08 -11.70
C VAL A 193 -8.70 9.11 -12.78
N PRO A 194 -8.89 10.43 -12.57
CA PRO A 194 -8.52 11.43 -13.59
C PRO A 194 -7.04 11.42 -13.98
N ARG A 195 -6.13 10.98 -13.08
CA ARG A 195 -4.68 10.95 -13.37
C ARG A 195 -4.30 10.01 -14.52
N MET A 196 -5.10 8.97 -14.75
CA MET A 196 -4.88 8.04 -15.86
C MET A 196 -5.69 8.40 -17.12
N MET A 197 -6.64 9.34 -17.00
CA MET A 197 -7.58 9.64 -18.07
C MET A 197 -6.93 10.45 -19.19
N LYS A 198 -7.25 10.06 -20.43
CA LYS A 198 -6.93 10.86 -21.60
C LYS A 198 -7.84 12.10 -21.66
N GLU A 199 -7.29 13.21 -22.14
CA GLU A 199 -8.05 14.44 -22.33
C GLU A 199 -9.29 14.20 -23.22
N GLY A 200 -10.42 14.79 -22.83
CA GLY A 200 -11.71 14.66 -23.53
C GLY A 200 -12.52 13.42 -23.16
N LEU A 201 -12.00 12.52 -22.31
CA LEU A 201 -12.73 11.36 -21.80
C LEU A 201 -13.16 11.57 -20.35
N THR A 202 -14.21 10.87 -19.94
CA THR A 202 -14.68 10.82 -18.56
C THR A 202 -14.98 9.39 -18.14
N ALA A 203 -14.78 9.08 -16.86
CA ALA A 203 -15.12 7.79 -16.29
C ALA A 203 -16.53 7.81 -15.69
N ARG A 204 -17.37 6.84 -16.07
CA ARG A 204 -18.68 6.60 -15.45
C ARG A 204 -18.59 5.35 -14.56
N ILE A 205 -18.81 5.52 -13.28
CA ILE A 205 -18.77 4.45 -12.26
C ILE A 205 -20.17 4.36 -11.65
N GLU A 206 -20.78 3.17 -11.72
CA GLU A 206 -22.13 2.87 -11.22
C GLU A 206 -22.06 1.98 -9.96
#